data_482fc37d1de87db705a8d8a0dea265ee
#
_entry.id   482fc37d1de87db705a8d8a0dea265ee
#
_cell.length_a   1.000
_cell.length_b   1.000
_cell.length_c   1.000
_cell.angle_alpha   90.00
_cell.angle_beta   90.00
_cell.angle_gamma   90.00
#
_symmetry.space_group_name_H-M   'P 1'
#
loop_
_entity.id
_entity.type
_entity.pdbx_description
1 polymer ?
#
loop_
_entity_poly.entity_id
_entity_poly.type
_entity_poly.pdbx_seq_one_letter_code
_entity_poly.pdbx_strand_id
1 'polypeptide(L)'
;MSDAYEVTGLWRYPVKSMAGEAVEAVELDADGVAGDRRWGVRDLDTDRLASAKKPRPFGGLLDWSARITDDGTVEVASPGGQKWTAGDPDLDTALSRAFNRPLVLAPVEAGREETYDSEWPEIPGTALSEVEVELPVAM
;
A
#
# COMPACT_ATOMS: atom_id res chain seq x y z
N MET A 1 33.35 -16.39 -12.07
CA MET A 1 32.91 -15.88 -10.75
C MET A 1 31.45 -15.47 -10.85
N SER A 2 30.63 -16.13 -10.11
CA SER A 2 29.22 -15.70 -9.98
C SER A 2 29.18 -14.55 -8.97
N ASP A 3 28.64 -13.42 -9.38
CA ASP A 3 28.31 -12.36 -8.46
C ASP A 3 27.13 -12.82 -7.61
N ALA A 4 27.38 -13.11 -6.34
CA ALA A 4 26.35 -13.49 -5.40
C ALA A 4 25.76 -12.21 -4.78
N TYR A 5 24.46 -12.09 -4.85
CA TYR A 5 23.73 -11.03 -4.16
C TYR A 5 23.27 -11.54 -2.80
N GLU A 6 23.40 -10.72 -1.80
CA GLU A 6 22.96 -11.02 -0.44
C GLU A 6 21.77 -10.14 -0.09
N VAL A 7 20.71 -10.75 0.47
CA VAL A 7 19.60 -10.00 1.04
C VAL A 7 20.03 -9.45 2.39
N THR A 8 20.12 -8.13 2.50
CA THR A 8 20.55 -7.43 3.71
C THR A 8 19.42 -6.88 4.55
N GLY A 9 18.19 -6.90 4.03
CA GLY A 9 17.03 -6.43 4.76
C GLY A 9 15.74 -6.88 4.10
N LEU A 10 14.73 -7.08 4.93
CA LEU A 10 13.37 -7.43 4.50
C LEU A 10 12.39 -6.47 5.15
N TRP A 11 11.43 -6.01 4.36
CA TRP A 11 10.32 -5.20 4.83
C TRP A 11 9.00 -5.78 4.37
N ARG A 12 7.99 -5.62 5.20
CA ARG A 12 6.62 -5.99 4.88
C ARG A 12 5.71 -4.78 5.04
N TYR A 13 4.80 -4.60 4.10
CA TYR A 13 3.88 -3.48 4.03
C TYR A 13 2.44 -4.01 4.14
N PRO A 14 1.88 -4.16 5.34
CA PRO A 14 0.54 -4.71 5.50
C PRO A 14 -0.56 -3.88 4.85
N VAL A 15 -0.37 -2.55 4.81
CA VAL A 15 -1.31 -1.60 4.22
C VAL A 15 -0.66 -0.87 3.05
N LYS A 16 -1.33 -0.90 1.91
CA LYS A 16 -0.89 -0.18 0.71
C LYS A 16 -0.67 1.30 1.01
N SER A 17 0.45 1.84 0.55
CA SER A 17 0.86 3.27 0.65
C SER A 17 1.21 3.78 2.04
N MET A 18 1.12 2.97 3.08
CA MET A 18 1.65 3.29 4.39
C MET A 18 3.10 2.80 4.54
N ALA A 19 3.84 3.38 5.48
CA ALA A 19 5.13 2.83 5.88
C ALA A 19 4.94 1.43 6.47
N GLY A 20 5.89 0.56 6.22
CA GLY A 20 5.84 -0.83 6.65
C GLY A 20 6.73 -1.11 7.86
N GLU A 21 7.07 -2.37 8.00
CA GLU A 21 7.90 -2.87 9.10
C GLU A 21 9.11 -3.62 8.56
N ALA A 22 10.24 -3.50 9.25
CA ALA A 22 11.40 -4.35 9.04
C ALA A 22 11.15 -5.69 9.71
N VAL A 23 11.41 -6.78 9.00
CA VAL A 23 11.23 -8.15 9.48
C VAL A 23 12.47 -8.98 9.23
N GLU A 24 12.69 -10.01 10.03
CA GLU A 24 13.83 -10.91 9.87
C GLU A 24 13.55 -12.03 8.87
N ALA A 25 12.28 -12.42 8.71
CA ALA A 25 11.85 -13.46 7.81
C ALA A 25 10.44 -13.16 7.27
N VAL A 26 10.19 -13.65 6.07
CA VAL A 26 8.85 -13.61 5.45
C VAL A 26 8.50 -14.98 4.91
N GLU A 27 7.21 -15.29 4.90
CA GLU A 27 6.67 -16.45 4.22
C GLU A 27 6.22 -16.04 2.82
N LEU A 28 6.46 -16.89 1.84
CA LEU A 28 5.96 -16.71 0.49
C LEU A 28 4.83 -17.69 0.23
N ASP A 29 3.73 -17.20 -0.27
CA ASP A 29 2.59 -17.98 -0.72
C ASP A 29 2.32 -17.72 -2.21
N ALA A 30 1.22 -18.27 -2.75
CA ALA A 30 0.86 -18.11 -4.16
C ALA A 30 0.62 -16.64 -4.55
N ASP A 31 0.31 -15.77 -3.58
CA ASP A 31 0.03 -14.35 -3.79
C ASP A 31 1.24 -13.44 -3.47
N GLY A 32 2.38 -14.03 -3.13
CA GLY A 32 3.62 -13.32 -2.79
C GLY A 32 3.98 -13.40 -1.31
N VAL A 33 4.47 -12.31 -0.75
CA VAL A 33 4.81 -12.24 0.68
C VAL A 33 3.54 -12.27 1.52
N ALA A 34 3.46 -13.24 2.44
CA ALA A 34 2.30 -13.38 3.32
C ALA A 34 2.07 -12.11 4.15
N GLY A 35 0.84 -11.61 4.12
CA GLY A 35 0.45 -10.39 4.85
C GLY A 35 0.83 -9.07 4.18
N ASP A 36 1.52 -9.10 3.03
CA ASP A 36 1.93 -7.88 2.34
C ASP A 36 0.78 -7.30 1.53
N ARG A 37 0.49 -6.02 1.72
CA ARG A 37 -0.54 -5.24 1.00
C ARG A 37 -1.91 -5.91 0.95
N ARG A 38 -2.30 -6.57 2.04
CA ARG A 38 -3.63 -7.21 2.16
C ARG A 38 -4.71 -6.21 2.58
N TRP A 39 -4.33 -5.01 2.93
CA TRP A 39 -5.22 -3.92 3.30
C TRP A 39 -4.93 -2.69 2.44
N GLY A 40 -5.94 -1.89 2.22
CA GLY A 40 -5.83 -0.62 1.52
C GLY A 40 -6.86 0.38 2.03
N VAL A 41 -6.58 1.65 1.85
CA VAL A 41 -7.51 2.73 2.16
C VAL A 41 -8.40 2.97 0.95
N ARG A 42 -9.70 2.76 1.13
CA ARG A 42 -10.70 2.97 0.08
C ARG A 42 -11.35 4.33 0.25
N ASP A 43 -11.32 5.11 -0.80
CA ASP A 43 -12.06 6.37 -0.91
C ASP A 43 -13.51 6.06 -1.29
N LEU A 44 -14.44 6.37 -0.40
CA LEU A 44 -15.86 6.06 -0.60
C LEU A 44 -16.52 6.97 -1.66
N ASP A 45 -15.96 8.14 -1.94
CA ASP A 45 -16.48 9.01 -2.99
C ASP A 45 -16.18 8.50 -4.39
N THR A 46 -15.00 7.90 -4.59
CA THR A 46 -14.53 7.41 -5.89
C THR A 46 -14.60 5.88 -6.04
N ASP A 47 -14.79 5.17 -4.92
CA ASP A 47 -14.66 3.69 -4.83
C ASP A 47 -13.31 3.16 -5.31
N ARG A 48 -12.26 3.95 -5.15
CA ARG A 48 -10.88 3.61 -5.53
C ARG A 48 -9.99 3.42 -4.32
N LEU A 49 -8.98 2.58 -4.46
CA LEU A 49 -7.93 2.49 -3.45
C LEU A 49 -7.01 3.70 -3.53
N ALA A 50 -6.78 4.33 -2.40
CA ALA A 50 -5.86 5.43 -2.28
C ALA A 50 -4.42 4.99 -2.58
N SER A 51 -3.67 5.86 -3.23
CA SER A 51 -2.27 5.64 -3.56
C SER A 51 -1.45 6.88 -3.22
N ALA A 52 -0.34 6.66 -2.52
CA ALA A 52 0.62 7.71 -2.20
C ALA A 52 1.58 8.05 -3.36
N LYS A 53 1.40 7.46 -4.53
CA LYS A 53 2.21 7.77 -5.72
C LYS A 53 2.11 9.22 -6.15
N LYS A 54 0.98 9.86 -5.87
CA LYS A 54 0.79 11.30 -6.05
C LYS A 54 0.86 11.98 -4.68
N PRO A 55 1.50 13.17 -4.58
CA PRO A 55 1.58 13.88 -3.30
C PRO A 55 0.22 14.33 -2.78
N ARG A 56 -0.78 14.47 -3.64
CA ARG A 56 -2.15 14.81 -3.27
C ARG A 56 -3.16 13.91 -3.98
N PRO A 57 -4.25 13.54 -3.29
CA PRO A 57 -4.61 13.84 -1.90
C PRO A 57 -3.94 12.92 -0.87
N PHE A 58 -3.31 11.80 -1.27
CA PHE A 58 -2.94 10.71 -0.37
C PHE A 58 -1.44 10.56 -0.08
N GLY A 59 -0.62 11.53 -0.47
CA GLY A 59 0.82 11.49 -0.16
C GLY A 59 1.11 11.37 1.33
N GLY A 60 0.26 11.94 2.18
CA GLY A 60 0.36 11.86 3.63
C GLY A 60 0.18 10.45 4.22
N LEU A 61 -0.32 9.48 3.46
CA LEU A 61 -0.38 8.08 3.91
C LEU A 61 1.01 7.50 4.22
N LEU A 62 2.06 8.01 3.59
CA LEU A 62 3.45 7.59 3.88
C LEU A 62 3.89 7.94 5.30
N ASP A 63 3.22 8.87 5.97
CA ASP A 63 3.50 9.23 7.36
C ASP A 63 2.76 8.34 8.36
N TRP A 64 1.81 7.53 7.87
CA TRP A 64 1.17 6.47 8.64
C TRP A 64 1.97 5.19 8.50
N SER A 65 1.88 4.30 9.47
CA SER A 65 2.59 3.03 9.44
C SER A 65 1.69 1.86 9.80
N ALA A 66 2.04 0.68 9.33
CA ALA A 66 1.33 -0.55 9.65
C ALA A 66 2.32 -1.68 9.95
N ARG A 67 1.95 -2.54 10.86
CA ARG A 67 2.70 -3.75 11.20
C ARG A 67 1.74 -4.90 11.52
N ILE A 68 2.24 -6.10 11.41
CA ILE A 68 1.51 -7.29 11.87
C ILE A 68 2.02 -7.62 13.28
N THR A 69 1.11 -7.70 14.23
CA THR A 69 1.43 -8.05 15.61
C THR A 69 1.66 -9.54 15.78
N ASP A 70 2.17 -9.97 16.93
CA ASP A 70 2.48 -11.38 17.20
C ASP A 70 1.25 -12.30 17.12
N ASP A 71 0.05 -11.75 17.36
CA ASP A 71 -1.21 -12.49 17.22
C ASP A 71 -1.79 -12.49 15.80
N GLY A 72 -1.07 -11.92 14.83
CA GLY A 72 -1.47 -11.88 13.42
C GLY A 72 -2.40 -10.75 13.03
N THR A 73 -2.73 -9.83 13.94
CA THR A 73 -3.55 -8.65 13.61
C THR A 73 -2.70 -7.55 12.99
N VAL A 74 -3.31 -6.72 12.16
CA VAL A 74 -2.66 -5.54 11.60
C VAL A 74 -2.92 -4.34 12.50
N GLU A 75 -1.86 -3.72 12.98
CA GLU A 75 -1.90 -2.49 13.75
C GLU A 75 -1.48 -1.32 12.87
N VAL A 76 -2.28 -0.26 12.86
CA VAL A 76 -2.02 0.96 12.12
C VAL A 76 -1.74 2.09 13.09
N ALA A 77 -0.67 2.84 12.85
CA ALA A 77 -0.28 4.00 13.66
C ALA A 77 -0.35 5.28 12.84
N SER A 78 -0.91 6.33 13.45
CA SER A 78 -0.92 7.67 12.88
C SER A 78 0.45 8.36 13.06
N PRO A 79 0.71 9.46 12.34
CA PRO A 79 1.91 10.28 12.58
C PRO A 79 2.05 10.76 14.03
N GLY A 80 0.93 10.96 14.71
CA GLY A 80 0.91 11.36 16.13
C GLY A 80 1.13 10.23 17.11
N GLY A 81 1.30 9.00 16.66
CA GLY A 81 1.55 7.84 17.50
C GLY A 81 0.31 7.14 18.04
N GLN A 82 -0.89 7.54 17.64
CA GLN A 82 -2.12 6.82 17.96
C GLN A 82 -2.18 5.51 17.17
N LYS A 83 -2.71 4.47 17.78
CA LYS A 83 -2.73 3.12 17.20
C LYS A 83 -4.13 2.54 17.22
N TRP A 84 -4.44 1.78 16.16
CA TRP A 84 -5.70 1.05 16.01
C TRP A 84 -5.43 -0.30 15.37
N THR A 85 -6.31 -1.24 15.61
CA THR A 85 -6.34 -2.50 14.85
C THR A 85 -7.10 -2.30 13.54
N ALA A 86 -6.62 -2.88 12.45
CA ALA A 86 -7.32 -2.86 11.17
C ALA A 86 -8.73 -3.46 11.33
N GLY A 87 -9.72 -2.78 10.77
CA GLY A 87 -11.13 -3.11 10.92
C GLY A 87 -11.84 -2.33 12.04
N ASP A 88 -11.11 -1.59 12.86
CA ASP A 88 -11.71 -0.73 13.87
C ASP A 88 -12.36 0.51 13.20
N PRO A 89 -13.66 0.77 13.45
CA PRO A 89 -14.34 1.96 12.91
C PRO A 89 -13.68 3.29 13.32
N ASP A 90 -13.05 3.34 14.47
CA ASP A 90 -12.34 4.53 14.95
C ASP A 90 -11.12 4.86 14.07
N LEU A 91 -10.48 3.85 13.50
CA LEU A 91 -9.42 4.04 12.51
C LEU A 91 -9.97 4.70 11.24
N ASP A 92 -11.10 4.23 10.74
CA ASP A 92 -11.76 4.81 9.56
C ASP A 92 -12.11 6.29 9.79
N THR A 93 -12.59 6.62 10.98
CA THR A 93 -12.86 7.98 11.40
C THR A 93 -11.59 8.84 11.44
N ALA A 94 -10.51 8.30 12.00
CA ALA A 94 -9.23 9.00 12.07
C ALA A 94 -8.64 9.27 10.68
N LEU A 95 -8.69 8.31 9.79
CA LEU A 95 -8.26 8.47 8.39
C LEU A 95 -9.11 9.49 7.66
N SER A 96 -10.42 9.42 7.81
CA SER A 96 -11.35 10.36 7.17
C SER A 96 -11.11 11.80 7.61
N ARG A 97 -10.82 12.02 8.88
CA ARG A 97 -10.47 13.34 9.41
C ARG A 97 -9.12 13.83 8.90
N ALA A 98 -8.12 12.95 8.89
CA ALA A 98 -6.77 13.32 8.48
C ALA A 98 -6.70 13.76 7.01
N PHE A 99 -7.50 13.14 6.14
CA PHE A 99 -7.50 13.42 4.71
C PHE A 99 -8.73 14.23 4.24
N ASN A 100 -9.64 14.58 5.15
CA ASN A 100 -10.87 15.32 4.86
C ASN A 100 -11.70 14.69 3.72
N ARG A 101 -11.83 13.37 3.74
CA ARG A 101 -12.57 12.57 2.78
C ARG A 101 -13.17 11.35 3.48
N PRO A 102 -14.28 10.79 2.99
CA PRO A 102 -14.82 9.57 3.56
C PRO A 102 -13.94 8.37 3.17
N LEU A 103 -13.18 7.87 4.11
CA LEU A 103 -12.23 6.77 3.92
C LEU A 103 -12.54 5.61 4.85
N VAL A 104 -12.27 4.40 4.36
CA VAL A 104 -12.27 3.18 5.17
C VAL A 104 -11.01 2.36 4.88
N LEU A 105 -10.48 1.71 5.89
CA LEU A 105 -9.47 0.68 5.70
C LEU A 105 -10.18 -0.65 5.41
N ALA A 106 -9.90 -1.23 4.27
CA ALA A 106 -10.57 -2.44 3.80
C ALA A 106 -9.58 -3.51 3.35
N PRO A 107 -9.92 -4.80 3.49
CA PRO A 107 -9.13 -5.86 2.91
C PRO A 107 -9.08 -5.73 1.39
N VAL A 108 -7.92 -6.03 0.81
CA VAL A 108 -7.72 -6.16 -0.63
C VAL A 108 -7.84 -7.64 -0.98
N GLU A 109 -8.85 -8.00 -1.75
CA GLU A 109 -9.08 -9.39 -2.16
C GLU A 109 -8.13 -9.78 -3.30
N ALA A 110 -7.45 -10.92 -3.14
CA ALA A 110 -6.62 -11.49 -4.19
C ALA A 110 -7.49 -11.86 -5.40
N GLY A 111 -7.05 -11.49 -6.60
CA GLY A 111 -7.77 -11.77 -7.86
C GLY A 111 -8.93 -10.83 -8.17
N ARG A 112 -9.25 -9.89 -7.30
CA ARG A 112 -10.19 -8.81 -7.58
C ARG A 112 -9.49 -7.71 -8.36
N GLU A 113 -10.10 -7.30 -9.47
CA GLU A 113 -9.64 -6.11 -10.18
C GLU A 113 -9.96 -4.85 -9.35
N GLU A 114 -8.92 -4.19 -8.90
CA GLU A 114 -9.02 -2.96 -8.11
C GLU A 114 -8.64 -1.75 -8.94
N THR A 115 -9.44 -0.71 -8.85
CA THR A 115 -9.11 0.58 -9.44
C THR A 115 -8.34 1.42 -8.42
N TYR A 116 -7.17 1.86 -8.82
CA TYR A 116 -6.30 2.70 -7.99
C TYR A 116 -6.43 4.16 -8.39
N ASP A 117 -6.29 5.05 -7.41
CA ASP A 117 -6.18 6.49 -7.68
C ASP A 117 -4.75 6.80 -8.16
N SER A 118 -4.51 6.48 -9.43
CA SER A 118 -3.22 6.71 -10.08
C SER A 118 -3.44 7.24 -11.49
N GLU A 119 -3.94 8.45 -11.60
CA GLU A 119 -3.95 9.15 -12.87
C GLU A 119 -2.53 9.62 -13.21
N TRP A 120 -2.07 9.27 -14.39
CA TRP A 120 -0.83 9.80 -14.90
C TRP A 120 -1.05 11.27 -15.28
N PRO A 121 -0.10 12.16 -14.94
CA PRO A 121 -0.20 13.54 -15.40
C PRO A 121 -0.18 13.55 -16.93
N GLU A 122 -1.15 14.26 -17.53
CA GLU A 122 -1.11 14.51 -18.96
C GLU A 122 0.12 15.37 -19.26
N ILE A 123 1.11 14.77 -19.92
CA ILE A 123 2.24 15.52 -20.44
C ILE A 123 1.88 15.91 -21.85
N PRO A 124 1.72 17.23 -22.15
CA PRO A 124 1.38 17.66 -23.50
C PRO A 124 2.38 17.11 -24.52
N GLY A 125 1.87 16.45 -25.56
CA GLY A 125 2.66 15.90 -26.65
C GLY A 125 3.15 14.47 -26.46
N THR A 126 2.82 13.79 -25.36
CA THR A 126 3.11 12.36 -25.15
C THR A 126 1.82 11.56 -25.06
N ALA A 127 1.60 10.70 -26.02
CA ALA A 127 0.58 9.65 -25.89
C ALA A 127 1.20 8.47 -25.16
N LEU A 128 1.02 8.43 -23.83
CA LEU A 128 1.50 7.30 -23.01
C LEU A 128 0.81 5.96 -23.34
N SER A 129 -0.28 6.00 -24.11
CA SER A 129 -0.95 4.80 -24.61
C SER A 129 -0.16 3.99 -25.64
N GLU A 130 0.95 4.54 -26.15
CA GLU A 130 1.77 3.92 -27.20
C GLU A 130 3.20 3.57 -26.71
N VAL A 131 3.46 3.63 -25.41
CA VAL A 131 4.76 3.19 -24.89
C VAL A 131 4.75 1.66 -24.81
N GLU A 132 5.28 1.02 -25.85
CA GLU A 132 5.67 -0.37 -25.75
C GLU A 132 6.84 -0.47 -24.78
N VAL A 133 6.57 -1.00 -23.60
CA VAL A 133 7.63 -1.38 -22.67
C VAL A 133 8.11 -2.77 -23.08
N GLU A 134 9.22 -2.83 -23.80
CA GLU A 134 9.92 -4.10 -23.93
C GLU A 134 10.49 -4.47 -22.56
N LEU A 135 9.81 -5.42 -21.92
CA LEU A 135 10.39 -6.01 -20.72
C LEU A 135 11.60 -6.84 -21.14
N PRO A 136 12.75 -6.65 -20.48
CA PRO A 136 13.90 -7.49 -20.78
C PRO A 136 13.51 -8.94 -20.52
N VAL A 137 13.72 -9.76 -21.52
CA VAL A 137 13.54 -11.20 -21.39
C VAL A 137 14.54 -11.67 -20.32
N ALA A 138 14.01 -12.11 -19.17
CA ALA A 138 14.85 -12.76 -18.16
C ALA A 138 15.40 -14.07 -18.73
N MET A 139 16.69 -14.07 -18.93
CA MET A 139 17.39 -15.31 -19.26
C MET A 139 17.90 -15.98 -18.00
#